data_827487b51e87965de7a30d5ea74890c4
#
_entry.id   827487b51e87965de7a30d5ea74890c4
#
_cell.length_a   1.000
_cell.length_b   1.000
_cell.length_c   1.000
_cell.angle_alpha   90.00
_cell.angle_beta   90.00
_cell.angle_gamma   90.00
#
_symmetry.space_group_name_H-M   'P 1'
#
loop_
_entity.id
_entity.type
_entity.pdbx_description
1 polymer ?
#
loop_
_entity_poly.entity_id
_entity_poly.type
_entity_poly.pdbx_seq_one_letter_code
_entity_poly.pdbx_strand_id
1 'polypeptide(L)'
;MIHIVLVSHSRELAQGLAELVSFMGPPDVTVAAVGGVEDGHGGYLFGTNALAILNAIQSNPQAEGVILLVDLGSAVLSAETAVDMLDPEWQARCIISNAPLVEGAIIAAIEAGLDRTLAEINEAAEAVIRVAKVLPRD
;
A
#
# COMPACT_ATOMS: atom_id res chain seq x y z
N MET A 1 11.23 -10.96 0.74
CA MET A 1 9.78 -10.84 1.05
C MET A 1 9.33 -9.39 0.90
N ILE A 2 8.25 -9.17 0.20
CA ILE A 2 7.69 -7.82 -0.01
C ILE A 2 6.50 -7.63 0.91
N HIS A 3 6.42 -6.46 1.51
CA HIS A 3 5.33 -6.03 2.37
C HIS A 3 4.55 -4.91 1.68
N ILE A 4 3.25 -5.07 1.58
CA ILE A 4 2.37 -4.09 0.95
C ILE A 4 1.62 -3.34 2.04
N VAL A 5 1.71 -2.01 2.03
CA VAL A 5 0.98 -1.15 2.97
C VAL A 5 -0.06 -0.36 2.18
N LEU A 6 -1.32 -0.58 2.52
CA LEU A 6 -2.46 0.07 1.87
C LEU A 6 -2.95 1.21 2.76
N VAL A 7 -2.91 2.42 2.25
CA VAL A 7 -3.26 3.63 3.00
C VAL A 7 -4.51 4.26 2.40
N SER A 8 -5.55 4.41 3.20
CA SER A 8 -6.80 5.06 2.81
C SER A 8 -7.26 6.01 3.90
N HIS A 9 -8.05 7.01 3.53
CA HIS A 9 -8.76 7.85 4.50
C HIS A 9 -9.85 7.07 5.24
N SER A 10 -10.32 5.96 4.65
CA SER A 10 -11.35 5.10 5.21
C SER A 10 -10.73 3.81 5.73
N ARG A 11 -10.96 3.51 7.00
CA ARG A 11 -10.53 2.25 7.61
C ARG A 11 -11.14 1.04 6.88
N GLU A 12 -12.43 1.11 6.60
CA GLU A 12 -13.15 0.00 5.95
C GLU A 12 -12.67 -0.24 4.54
N LEU A 13 -12.35 0.83 3.79
CA LEU A 13 -11.81 0.71 2.45
C LEU A 13 -10.44 0.02 2.47
N ALA A 14 -9.56 0.45 3.37
CA ALA A 14 -8.23 -0.16 3.48
C ALA A 14 -8.32 -1.64 3.84
N GLN A 15 -9.17 -2.00 4.79
CA GLN A 15 -9.37 -3.38 5.22
C GLN A 15 -10.00 -4.25 4.14
N GLY A 16 -11.01 -3.74 3.46
CA GLY A 16 -11.65 -4.46 2.36
C GLY A 16 -10.69 -4.71 1.21
N LEU A 17 -9.85 -3.72 0.90
CA LEU A 17 -8.83 -3.90 -0.13
C LEU A 17 -7.77 -4.92 0.31
N ALA A 18 -7.35 -4.90 1.57
CA ALA A 18 -6.40 -5.90 2.08
C ALA A 18 -6.97 -7.32 1.96
N GLU A 19 -8.25 -7.52 2.22
CA GLU A 19 -8.91 -8.82 2.01
C GLU A 19 -8.85 -9.23 0.53
N LEU A 20 -9.16 -8.31 -0.37
CA LEU A 20 -9.14 -8.59 -1.80
C LEU A 20 -7.72 -8.93 -2.28
N VAL A 21 -6.73 -8.17 -1.85
CA VAL A 21 -5.32 -8.41 -2.20
C VAL A 21 -4.87 -9.78 -1.67
N SER A 22 -5.20 -10.10 -0.44
CA SER A 22 -4.85 -11.39 0.18
C SER A 22 -5.50 -12.56 -0.53
N PHE A 23 -6.71 -12.37 -1.06
CA PHE A 23 -7.41 -13.40 -1.83
C PHE A 23 -6.77 -13.63 -3.20
N MET A 24 -6.30 -12.57 -3.85
CA MET A 24 -5.78 -12.63 -5.22
C MET A 24 -4.26 -12.82 -5.30
N GLY A 25 -3.55 -12.47 -4.25
CA GLY A 25 -2.08 -12.55 -4.22
C GLY A 25 -1.55 -13.88 -3.69
N PRO A 26 -0.24 -14.10 -3.82
CA PRO A 26 0.40 -15.30 -3.27
C PRO A 26 0.45 -15.25 -1.73
N PRO A 27 0.48 -16.43 -1.08
CA PRO A 27 0.36 -16.49 0.38
C PRO A 27 1.54 -15.94 1.17
N ASP A 28 2.69 -15.80 0.54
CA ASP A 28 3.92 -15.29 1.17
C ASP A 28 4.08 -13.77 1.10
N VAL A 29 3.16 -13.08 0.44
CA VAL A 29 3.12 -11.61 0.41
C VAL A 29 2.31 -11.13 1.62
N THR A 30 2.89 -10.23 2.41
CA THR A 30 2.19 -9.66 3.55
C THR A 30 1.57 -8.31 3.22
N VAL A 31 0.39 -8.06 3.80
CA VAL A 31 -0.39 -6.85 3.54
C VAL A 31 -0.82 -6.24 4.87
N ALA A 32 -0.60 -4.95 5.03
CA ALA A 32 -1.11 -4.17 6.15
C ALA A 32 -2.07 -3.09 5.65
N ALA A 33 -3.20 -2.95 6.31
CA ALA A 33 -4.21 -1.95 5.99
C ALA A 33 -4.15 -0.82 7.03
N VAL A 34 -4.07 0.42 6.56
CA VAL A 34 -4.06 1.61 7.41
C VAL A 34 -5.11 2.58 6.89
N GLY A 35 -6.04 2.95 7.73
CA GLY A 35 -7.06 3.90 7.31
C GLY A 35 -7.88 4.41 8.46
N GLY A 36 -8.35 5.64 8.31
CA GLY A 36 -9.12 6.31 9.33
C GLY A 36 -8.28 6.79 10.50
N VAL A 37 -8.90 7.59 11.34
CA VAL A 37 -8.30 8.12 12.57
C VAL A 37 -9.27 7.80 13.71
N GLU A 38 -8.76 7.29 14.82
CA GLU A 38 -9.58 6.99 15.99
C GLU A 38 -10.28 8.24 16.50
N ASP A 39 -11.56 8.11 16.83
CA ASP A 39 -12.38 9.22 17.31
C ASP A 39 -12.36 9.38 18.85
N GLY A 40 -11.68 8.48 19.54
CA GLY A 40 -11.65 8.45 21.00
C GLY A 40 -12.85 7.78 21.67
N HIS A 41 -13.78 7.26 20.87
CA HIS A 41 -15.02 6.63 21.34
C HIS A 41 -15.22 5.21 20.77
N GLY A 42 -14.12 4.57 20.36
CA GLY A 42 -14.15 3.21 19.80
C GLY A 42 -14.49 3.15 18.33
N GLY A 43 -14.64 4.29 17.64
CA GLY A 43 -14.89 4.40 16.22
C GLY A 43 -13.76 5.11 15.47
N TYR A 44 -14.01 5.36 14.18
CA TYR A 44 -13.03 5.98 13.30
C TYR A 44 -13.68 7.11 12.49
N LEU A 45 -12.92 8.18 12.30
CA LEU A 45 -13.22 9.26 11.37
C LEU A 45 -12.41 9.06 10.09
N PHE A 46 -12.84 9.70 9.01
CA PHE A 46 -12.04 9.72 7.79
C PHE A 46 -10.76 10.53 8.01
N GLY A 47 -9.66 10.00 7.56
CA GLY A 47 -8.36 10.65 7.68
C GLY A 47 -7.22 9.65 7.68
N THR A 48 -6.00 10.16 7.74
CA THR A 48 -4.77 9.35 7.78
C THR A 48 -3.91 9.78 8.96
N ASN A 49 -3.09 8.85 9.45
CA ASN A 49 -2.22 9.07 10.60
C ASN A 49 -0.82 8.53 10.29
N ALA A 50 0.18 9.41 10.28
CA ALA A 50 1.56 9.04 9.94
C ALA A 50 2.14 8.00 10.87
N LEU A 51 1.85 8.06 12.17
CA LEU A 51 2.36 7.07 13.14
C LEU A 51 1.77 5.68 12.88
N ALA A 52 0.49 5.62 12.53
CA ALA A 52 -0.15 4.35 12.17
C ALA A 52 0.46 3.76 10.90
N ILE A 53 0.79 4.61 9.92
CA ILE A 53 1.48 4.18 8.70
C ILE A 53 2.88 3.66 9.02
N LEU A 54 3.62 4.37 9.86
CA LEU A 54 4.95 3.93 10.30
C LEU A 54 4.88 2.55 10.95
N ASN A 55 3.94 2.35 11.87
CA ASN A 55 3.75 1.06 12.52
C ASN A 55 3.40 -0.05 11.52
N ALA A 56 2.60 0.28 10.51
CA ALA A 56 2.25 -0.68 9.45
C ALA A 56 3.48 -1.05 8.60
N ILE A 57 4.33 -0.09 8.28
CA ILE A 57 5.59 -0.35 7.56
C ILE A 57 6.45 -1.34 8.35
N GLN A 58 6.58 -1.12 9.65
CA GLN A 58 7.43 -1.92 10.53
C GLN A 58 6.76 -3.21 11.04
N SER A 59 5.50 -3.43 10.69
CA SER A 59 4.76 -4.61 11.19
C SER A 59 5.30 -5.93 10.65
N ASN A 60 6.08 -5.90 9.58
CA ASN A 60 6.81 -7.06 9.10
C ASN A 60 8.32 -6.78 9.13
N PRO A 61 9.01 -7.12 10.22
CA PRO A 61 10.45 -6.85 10.34
C PRO A 61 11.31 -7.66 9.36
N GLN A 62 10.76 -8.71 8.74
CA GLN A 62 11.45 -9.53 7.75
C GLN A 62 11.36 -8.97 6.33
N ALA A 63 10.61 -7.90 6.13
CA ALA A 63 10.42 -7.33 4.80
C ALA A 63 11.70 -6.73 4.25
N GLU A 64 12.08 -7.16 3.07
CA GLU A 64 13.21 -6.62 2.32
C GLU A 64 12.82 -5.36 1.56
N GLY A 65 11.55 -5.25 1.21
CA GLY A 65 10.97 -4.10 0.54
C GLY A 65 9.55 -3.86 0.98
N VAL A 66 9.17 -2.57 1.02
CA VAL A 66 7.83 -2.12 1.40
C VAL A 66 7.33 -1.20 0.30
N ILE A 67 6.18 -1.54 -0.26
CA ILE A 67 5.49 -0.67 -1.21
C ILE A 67 4.22 -0.11 -0.55
N LEU A 68 4.11 1.23 -0.52
CA LEU A 68 2.94 1.91 0.00
C LEU A 68 2.06 2.36 -1.15
N LEU A 69 0.78 2.01 -1.09
CA LEU A 69 -0.22 2.47 -2.05
C LEU A 69 -1.24 3.32 -1.31
N VAL A 70 -1.62 4.43 -1.91
CA VAL A 70 -2.45 5.46 -1.27
C VAL A 70 -3.69 5.75 -2.11
N ASP A 71 -4.77 6.19 -1.45
CA ASP A 71 -6.03 6.49 -2.15
C ASP A 71 -6.06 7.90 -2.76
N LEU A 72 -5.68 8.91 -1.98
CA LEU A 72 -5.77 10.31 -2.41
C LEU A 72 -4.46 11.03 -2.12
N GLY A 73 -4.27 12.17 -2.79
CA GLY A 73 -3.05 12.96 -2.66
C GLY A 73 -2.70 13.37 -1.23
N SER A 74 -3.71 13.64 -0.38
CA SER A 74 -3.45 13.97 1.03
C SER A 74 -2.86 12.80 1.83
N ALA A 75 -3.13 11.57 1.43
CA ALA A 75 -2.51 10.39 2.04
C ALA A 75 -1.02 10.29 1.71
N VAL A 76 -0.58 10.86 0.59
CA VAL A 76 0.84 10.92 0.23
C VAL A 76 1.63 11.69 1.29
N LEU A 77 1.10 12.82 1.77
CA LEU A 77 1.78 13.63 2.80
C LEU A 77 1.97 12.83 4.09
N SER A 78 0.95 12.09 4.53
CA SER A 78 1.06 11.25 5.72
C SER A 78 2.04 10.10 5.50
N ALA A 79 2.06 9.50 4.33
CA ALA A 79 2.99 8.43 3.98
C ALA A 79 4.43 8.94 3.93
N GLU A 80 4.67 10.10 3.32
CA GLU A 80 5.98 10.73 3.29
C GLU A 80 6.47 11.05 4.70
N THR A 81 5.60 11.61 5.55
CA THR A 81 5.92 11.89 6.95
C THR A 81 6.31 10.61 7.67
N ALA A 82 5.56 9.54 7.48
CA ALA A 82 5.87 8.26 8.11
C ALA A 82 7.25 7.73 7.67
N VAL A 83 7.54 7.79 6.37
CA VAL A 83 8.84 7.35 5.85
C VAL A 83 9.97 8.20 6.38
N ASP A 84 9.79 9.53 6.46
CA ASP A 84 10.79 10.45 7.00
C ASP A 84 11.10 10.20 8.47
N MET A 85 10.16 9.62 9.23
CA MET A 85 10.34 9.27 10.63
C MET A 85 11.09 7.95 10.83
N LEU A 86 11.26 7.16 9.78
CA LEU A 86 12.01 5.91 9.83
C LEU A 86 13.51 6.19 9.82
N ASP A 87 14.30 5.26 10.34
CA ASP A 87 15.75 5.34 10.19
C ASP A 87 16.15 5.08 8.71
N PRO A 88 17.38 5.46 8.32
CA PRO A 88 17.80 5.35 6.91
C PRO A 88 17.72 3.94 6.32
N GLU A 89 17.91 2.92 7.13
CA GLU A 89 17.85 1.53 6.69
C GLU A 89 16.43 1.16 6.24
N TRP A 90 15.42 1.57 7.00
CA TRP A 90 14.03 1.35 6.63
C TRP A 90 13.61 2.22 5.45
N GLN A 91 14.04 3.50 5.44
CA GLN A 91 13.74 4.41 4.33
C GLN A 91 14.19 3.81 2.99
N ALA A 92 15.38 3.21 2.96
CA ALA A 92 15.93 2.61 1.76
C ALA A 92 15.12 1.43 1.22
N ARG A 93 14.27 0.84 2.06
CA ARG A 93 13.39 -0.29 1.68
C ARG A 93 12.00 0.14 1.24
N CYS A 94 11.67 1.43 1.31
CA CYS A 94 10.30 1.91 1.07
C CYS A 94 10.16 2.61 -0.27
N ILE A 95 9.07 2.34 -0.96
CA ILE A 95 8.62 3.12 -2.12
C ILE A 95 7.17 3.52 -1.86
N ILE A 96 6.87 4.82 -2.06
CA ILE A 96 5.49 5.31 -2.11
C ILE A 96 5.10 5.33 -3.58
N SER A 97 4.12 4.50 -3.95
CA SER A 97 3.74 4.30 -5.34
C SER A 97 2.78 5.38 -5.85
N ASN A 98 2.92 5.75 -7.13
CA ASN A 98 1.94 6.56 -7.85
C ASN A 98 0.80 5.73 -8.44
N ALA A 99 0.79 4.42 -8.23
CA ALA A 99 -0.23 3.55 -8.81
C ALA A 99 -1.63 3.87 -8.29
N PRO A 100 -2.68 3.64 -9.10
CA PRO A 100 -4.04 3.65 -8.58
C PRO A 100 -4.19 2.57 -7.51
N LEU A 101 -4.89 2.90 -6.43
CA LEU A 101 -4.86 2.10 -5.20
C LEU A 101 -5.28 0.66 -5.41
N VAL A 102 -6.46 0.43 -6.00
CA VAL A 102 -7.03 -0.92 -6.10
C VAL A 102 -6.26 -1.75 -7.12
N GLU A 103 -6.19 -1.30 -8.34
CA GLU A 103 -5.49 -2.03 -9.41
C GLU A 103 -4.01 -2.18 -9.10
N GLY A 104 -3.39 -1.11 -8.59
CA GLY A 104 -1.98 -1.12 -8.24
C GLY A 104 -1.66 -2.11 -7.12
N ALA A 105 -2.54 -2.21 -6.12
CA ALA A 105 -2.35 -3.17 -5.02
C ALA A 105 -2.41 -4.62 -5.51
N ILE A 106 -3.34 -4.92 -6.40
CA ILE A 106 -3.48 -6.26 -6.97
C ILE A 106 -2.24 -6.62 -7.81
N ILE A 107 -1.81 -5.71 -8.68
CA ILE A 107 -0.62 -5.95 -9.51
C ILE A 107 0.63 -6.08 -8.64
N ALA A 108 0.78 -5.23 -7.63
CA ALA A 108 1.93 -5.32 -6.71
C ALA A 108 1.98 -6.68 -6.02
N ALA A 109 0.84 -7.20 -5.58
CA ALA A 109 0.78 -8.51 -4.92
C ALA A 109 1.16 -9.64 -5.88
N ILE A 110 0.65 -9.61 -7.10
CA ILE A 110 0.96 -10.63 -8.12
C ILE A 110 2.44 -10.59 -8.47
N GLU A 111 2.99 -9.41 -8.74
CA GLU A 111 4.40 -9.23 -9.11
C GLU A 111 5.33 -9.58 -7.95
N ALA A 112 4.92 -9.34 -6.71
CA ALA A 112 5.70 -9.71 -5.52
C ALA A 112 5.86 -11.22 -5.36
N GLY A 113 4.96 -12.01 -5.95
CA GLY A 113 5.06 -13.47 -6.00
C GLY A 113 6.01 -13.99 -7.07
N LEU A 114 6.48 -13.10 -7.94
CA LEU A 114 7.47 -13.40 -8.98
C LEU A 114 8.81 -12.85 -8.51
N ASP A 115 9.90 -13.44 -8.88
CA ASP A 115 11.24 -13.01 -8.43
C ASP A 115 11.61 -11.62 -9.02
N ARG A 116 10.98 -10.56 -8.46
CA ARG A 116 11.10 -9.17 -8.93
C ARG A 116 11.66 -8.28 -7.84
N THR A 117 12.39 -7.25 -8.24
CA THR A 117 12.84 -6.20 -7.31
C THR A 117 11.67 -5.28 -6.93
N LEU A 118 11.81 -4.56 -5.82
CA LEU A 118 10.81 -3.58 -5.41
C LEU A 118 10.56 -2.53 -6.50
N ALA A 119 11.62 -2.06 -7.16
CA ALA A 119 11.50 -1.10 -8.25
C ALA A 119 10.71 -1.65 -9.43
N GLU A 120 10.94 -2.90 -9.80
CA GLU A 120 10.19 -3.57 -10.87
C GLU A 120 8.72 -3.76 -10.50
N ILE A 121 8.44 -4.14 -9.25
CA ILE A 121 7.07 -4.28 -8.74
C ILE A 121 6.34 -2.94 -8.82
N ASN A 122 6.99 -1.87 -8.37
CA ASN A 122 6.39 -0.53 -8.41
C ASN A 122 6.15 -0.06 -9.86
N GLU A 123 7.10 -0.32 -10.74
CA GLU A 123 6.94 0.02 -12.16
C GLU A 123 5.72 -0.68 -12.77
N ALA A 124 5.55 -1.97 -12.48
CA ALA A 124 4.40 -2.74 -12.96
C ALA A 124 3.08 -2.20 -12.38
N ALA A 125 3.07 -1.87 -11.09
CA ALA A 125 1.88 -1.31 -10.44
C ALA A 125 1.50 0.05 -11.03
N GLU A 126 2.48 0.92 -11.26
CA GLU A 126 2.24 2.25 -11.84
C GLU A 126 1.81 2.18 -13.31
N ALA A 127 2.28 1.19 -14.04
CA ALA A 127 1.93 1.02 -15.46
C ALA A 127 0.45 0.71 -15.68
N VAL A 128 -0.26 0.23 -14.65
CA VAL A 128 -1.68 -0.13 -14.77
C VAL A 128 -2.57 1.08 -15.10
N ILE A 129 -2.12 2.29 -14.83
CA ILE A 129 -2.87 3.52 -15.17
C ILE A 129 -3.10 3.64 -16.68
N ARG A 130 -2.26 2.99 -17.50
CA ARG A 130 -2.35 3.02 -18.97
C ARG A 130 -3.24 1.92 -19.52
N VAL A 131 -3.73 1.04 -18.67
CA VAL A 131 -4.54 -0.12 -19.09
C VAL A 131 -6.02 0.22 -18.93
N ALA A 132 -6.76 0.20 -20.03
CA ALA A 132 -8.19 0.42 -19.99
C ALA A 132 -8.91 -0.77 -19.35
N LYS A 133 -9.83 -0.51 -18.41
CA LYS A 133 -10.68 -1.56 -17.83
C LYS A 133 -11.73 -2.02 -18.82
N VAL A 134 -12.20 -1.09 -19.64
CA VAL A 134 -13.27 -1.34 -20.59
C VAL A 134 -12.69 -1.32 -21.99
N LEU A 135 -12.86 -2.42 -22.70
CA LEU A 135 -12.41 -2.51 -24.09
C LEU A 135 -13.30 -1.65 -25.00
N PRO A 136 -12.73 -1.10 -26.09
CA PRO A 136 -13.54 -0.34 -27.06
C PRO A 136 -14.68 -1.19 -27.61
N ARG A 137 -15.84 -0.55 -27.85
CA ARG A 137 -16.99 -1.18 -28.49
C ARG A 137 -17.10 -0.67 -29.92
N ASP A 138 -17.44 -1.57 -30.82
CA ASP A 138 -17.71 -1.25 -32.22
C ASP A 138 -19.12 -0.68 -32.41
#